data_691ab1ad6dddfc2990d533fee13c2ccf
#
_entry.id   691ab1ad6dddfc2990d533fee13c2ccf
#
_cell.length_a   1.000
_cell.length_b   1.000
_cell.length_c   1.000
_cell.angle_alpha   90.00
_cell.angle_beta   90.00
_cell.angle_gamma   90.00
#
_symmetry.space_group_name_H-M   'P 1'
#
loop_
_entity.id
_entity.type
_entity.pdbx_description
1 polymer ?
#
loop_
_entity_poly.entity_id
_entity_poly.type
_entity_poly.pdbx_seq_one_letter_code
_entity_poly.pdbx_strand_id
1 'polypeptide(L)'
;MANKFIVSLSPHVHSGDNVQKNMYGVIIALIPALLVSFYMFGLGAVIVTLTSVIACLFFEWAITKFILKREHSTIMDGSAALTGLLLAFNLPSNLPLWIIIIGALVAIGIGKMTFGGLGCNPFNPALVGRIFLLISFPVQMTSWPVVGQLTSYTDAETAATPLALMKMAVHGDTAALSQLPDTMTLFLGNNPGCIGEVSALALLIGLAYMLWKKIISWHIPVSILVTVFVFSGLMHLANPEAYASPFVHLFTGGLMLGAIFMATDYVTSPMTHKGMVIYGIAIGFLTVVIRQFGAYPEGMSFAIFIMNAFTPLINTYCKPKRFGEVVKK
;
A
#
# COMPACT_ATOMS: atom_id res chain seq x y z
N MET A 1 -23.52 7.49 -50.69
CA MET A 1 -23.10 7.05 -49.35
C MET A 1 -22.48 8.25 -48.62
N ALA A 2 -23.05 8.74 -47.54
CA ALA A 2 -22.43 9.84 -46.80
C ALA A 2 -21.15 9.32 -46.13
N ASN A 3 -20.01 9.88 -46.47
CA ASN A 3 -18.74 9.59 -45.78
C ASN A 3 -18.88 10.02 -44.33
N LYS A 4 -19.03 9.07 -43.44
CA LYS A 4 -19.00 9.33 -41.98
C LYS A 4 -17.55 9.53 -41.59
N PHE A 5 -17.21 10.75 -41.18
CA PHE A 5 -15.92 11.02 -40.55
C PHE A 5 -15.92 10.46 -39.14
N ILE A 6 -14.87 9.72 -38.80
CA ILE A 6 -14.67 9.24 -37.43
C ILE A 6 -13.89 10.32 -36.68
N VAL A 7 -14.51 10.89 -35.66
CA VAL A 7 -13.85 11.82 -34.73
C VAL A 7 -13.45 11.04 -33.49
N SER A 8 -12.15 10.96 -33.22
CA SER A 8 -11.61 10.35 -32.01
C SER A 8 -11.12 11.44 -31.04
N LEU A 9 -11.26 11.17 -29.75
CA LEU A 9 -10.70 12.04 -28.70
C LEU A 9 -9.18 11.87 -28.62
N SER A 10 -8.48 12.91 -28.19
CA SER A 10 -7.05 12.85 -27.87
C SER A 10 -6.77 11.85 -26.74
N PRO A 11 -5.61 11.16 -26.77
CA PRO A 11 -4.52 11.24 -27.74
C PRO A 11 -4.78 10.44 -29.02
N HIS A 12 -4.36 10.96 -30.17
CA HIS A 12 -4.51 10.31 -31.48
C HIS A 12 -3.40 9.31 -31.77
N VAL A 13 -2.29 9.37 -31.06
CA VAL A 13 -1.16 8.45 -31.16
C VAL A 13 -1.19 7.53 -29.94
N HIS A 14 -1.30 6.23 -30.14
CA HIS A 14 -1.31 5.23 -29.10
C HIS A 14 0.04 4.51 -29.04
N SER A 15 0.68 4.51 -27.87
CA SER A 15 1.77 3.59 -27.56
C SER A 15 1.20 2.20 -27.24
N GLY A 16 2.02 1.15 -27.28
CA GLY A 16 1.57 -0.20 -26.90
C GLY A 16 1.23 -0.37 -25.41
N ASP A 17 1.22 0.73 -24.64
CA ASP A 17 0.88 0.74 -23.20
C ASP A 17 -0.60 1.06 -23.02
N ASN A 18 -1.24 0.28 -22.16
CA ASN A 18 -2.62 0.49 -21.75
C ASN A 18 -2.77 0.26 -20.23
N VAL A 19 -3.90 0.71 -19.69
CA VAL A 19 -4.21 0.57 -18.25
C VAL A 19 -4.15 -0.89 -17.80
N GLN A 20 -4.75 -1.79 -18.57
CA GLN A 20 -4.78 -3.21 -18.27
C GLN A 20 -3.36 -3.79 -18.15
N LYS A 21 -2.48 -3.52 -19.10
CA LYS A 21 -1.09 -4.00 -19.10
C LYS A 21 -0.33 -3.52 -17.84
N ASN A 22 -0.54 -2.27 -17.45
CA ASN A 22 0.10 -1.71 -16.25
C ASN A 22 -0.47 -2.34 -14.97
N MET A 23 -1.80 -2.52 -14.85
CA MET A 23 -2.42 -3.15 -13.68
C MET A 23 -1.95 -4.60 -13.51
N TYR A 24 -1.94 -5.40 -14.59
CA TYR A 24 -1.38 -6.76 -14.55
C TYR A 24 0.13 -6.75 -14.28
N GLY A 25 0.87 -5.76 -14.76
CA GLY A 25 2.28 -5.59 -14.45
C GLY A 25 2.54 -5.43 -12.94
N VAL A 26 1.71 -4.65 -12.25
CA VAL A 26 1.81 -4.50 -10.79
C VAL A 26 1.41 -5.80 -10.07
N ILE A 27 0.37 -6.51 -10.54
CA ILE A 27 -0.01 -7.83 -9.98
C ILE A 27 1.15 -8.82 -10.12
N ILE A 28 1.82 -8.87 -11.26
CA ILE A 28 3.01 -9.73 -11.46
C ILE A 28 4.14 -9.34 -10.51
N ALA A 29 4.37 -8.04 -10.30
CA ALA A 29 5.37 -7.55 -9.35
C ALA A 29 5.09 -7.95 -7.89
N LEU A 30 3.82 -8.21 -7.54
CA LEU A 30 3.41 -8.68 -6.20
C LEU A 30 3.50 -10.20 -6.02
N ILE A 31 3.65 -10.99 -7.11
CA ILE A 31 3.71 -12.46 -7.02
C ILE A 31 4.82 -12.96 -6.09
N PRO A 32 6.07 -12.44 -6.13
CA PRO A 32 7.11 -12.89 -5.21
C PRO A 32 6.72 -12.74 -3.74
N ALA A 33 6.13 -11.59 -3.37
CA ALA A 33 5.67 -11.33 -2.01
C ALA A 33 4.49 -12.24 -1.64
N LEU A 34 3.59 -12.53 -2.58
CA LEU A 34 2.47 -13.44 -2.39
C LEU A 34 2.93 -14.88 -2.11
N LEU A 35 3.91 -15.37 -2.86
CA LEU A 35 4.46 -16.71 -2.65
C LEU A 35 5.15 -16.85 -1.29
N VAL A 36 5.94 -15.83 -0.90
CA VAL A 36 6.56 -15.81 0.43
C VAL A 36 5.49 -15.77 1.53
N SER A 37 4.43 -14.98 1.36
CA SER A 37 3.32 -14.91 2.33
C SER A 37 2.61 -16.25 2.49
N PHE A 38 2.38 -16.98 1.40
CA PHE A 38 1.77 -18.31 1.43
C PHE A 38 2.68 -19.35 2.11
N TYR A 39 4.00 -19.22 1.92
CA TYR A 39 4.96 -20.07 2.61
C TYR A 39 5.01 -19.79 4.12
N MET A 40 4.93 -18.52 4.52
CA MET A 40 5.06 -18.10 5.92
C MET A 40 3.77 -18.28 6.74
N PHE A 41 2.60 -17.92 6.20
CA PHE A 41 1.30 -17.94 6.89
C PHE A 41 0.36 -19.07 6.40
N GLY A 42 0.75 -19.83 5.39
CA GLY A 42 0.03 -21.01 4.92
C GLY A 42 -1.42 -20.72 4.50
N LEU A 43 -2.32 -21.58 5.00
CA LEU A 43 -3.74 -21.59 4.61
C LEU A 43 -4.46 -20.26 4.90
N GLY A 44 -4.13 -19.60 6.02
CA GLY A 44 -4.74 -18.33 6.40
C GLY A 44 -4.51 -17.24 5.34
N ALA A 45 -3.26 -17.09 4.87
CA ALA A 45 -2.93 -16.13 3.82
C ALA A 45 -3.67 -16.42 2.51
N VAL A 46 -3.80 -17.69 2.13
CA VAL A 46 -4.53 -18.11 0.92
C VAL A 46 -6.01 -17.74 1.01
N ILE A 47 -6.66 -18.08 2.15
CA ILE A 47 -8.09 -17.79 2.38
C ILE A 47 -8.34 -16.28 2.33
N VAL A 48 -7.57 -15.49 3.08
CA VAL A 48 -7.74 -14.03 3.15
C VAL A 48 -7.53 -13.40 1.78
N THR A 49 -6.48 -13.80 1.05
CA THR A 49 -6.19 -13.25 -0.28
C THR A 49 -7.27 -13.58 -1.30
N LEU A 50 -7.68 -14.83 -1.39
CA LEU A 50 -8.74 -15.25 -2.31
C LEU A 50 -10.06 -14.57 -1.99
N THR A 51 -10.45 -14.52 -0.71
CA THR A 51 -11.69 -13.85 -0.28
C THR A 51 -11.68 -12.37 -0.64
N SER A 52 -10.58 -11.67 -0.36
CA SER A 52 -10.45 -10.24 -0.66
C SER A 52 -10.55 -9.97 -2.16
N VAL A 53 -9.82 -10.73 -2.98
CA VAL A 53 -9.85 -10.56 -4.45
C VAL A 53 -11.23 -10.86 -5.02
N ILE A 54 -11.84 -11.99 -4.64
CA ILE A 54 -13.17 -12.39 -5.12
C ILE A 54 -14.23 -11.37 -4.69
N ALA A 55 -14.19 -10.90 -3.43
CA ALA A 55 -15.11 -9.89 -2.93
C ALA A 55 -14.97 -8.56 -3.67
N CYS A 56 -13.75 -8.09 -3.94
CA CYS A 56 -13.52 -6.86 -4.70
C CYS A 56 -14.04 -6.97 -6.14
N LEU A 57 -13.78 -8.09 -6.83
CA LEU A 57 -14.31 -8.35 -8.17
C LEU A 57 -15.84 -8.39 -8.18
N PHE A 58 -16.44 -9.07 -7.19
CA PHE A 58 -17.88 -9.17 -7.06
C PHE A 58 -18.53 -7.80 -6.82
N PHE A 59 -18.01 -7.00 -5.91
CA PHE A 59 -18.57 -5.68 -5.64
C PHE A 59 -18.40 -4.72 -6.81
N GLU A 60 -17.29 -4.74 -7.53
CA GLU A 60 -17.14 -3.93 -8.74
C GLU A 60 -18.16 -4.34 -9.81
N TRP A 61 -18.34 -5.65 -10.03
CA TRP A 61 -19.34 -6.15 -10.95
C TRP A 61 -20.75 -5.75 -10.54
N ALA A 62 -21.11 -5.96 -9.29
CA ALA A 62 -22.44 -5.68 -8.77
C ALA A 62 -22.78 -4.17 -8.86
N ILE A 63 -21.86 -3.30 -8.45
CA ILE A 63 -22.06 -1.85 -8.50
C ILE A 63 -22.15 -1.39 -9.96
N THR A 64 -21.26 -1.86 -10.84
CA THR A 64 -21.26 -1.48 -12.25
C THR A 64 -22.55 -1.89 -12.94
N LYS A 65 -23.05 -3.11 -12.68
CA LYS A 65 -24.23 -3.66 -13.34
C LYS A 65 -25.55 -3.14 -12.75
N PHE A 66 -25.68 -3.14 -11.42
CA PHE A 66 -26.97 -2.87 -10.77
C PHE A 66 -27.16 -1.40 -10.39
N ILE A 67 -26.09 -0.71 -9.96
CA ILE A 67 -26.18 0.69 -9.50
C ILE A 67 -25.90 1.64 -10.67
N LEU A 68 -24.75 1.49 -11.34
CA LEU A 68 -24.34 2.40 -12.41
C LEU A 68 -24.95 2.05 -13.76
N LYS A 69 -25.53 0.84 -13.92
CA LYS A 69 -26.18 0.37 -15.15
C LYS A 69 -25.34 0.56 -16.42
N ARG A 70 -24.01 0.39 -16.31
CA ARG A 70 -23.08 0.50 -17.45
C ARG A 70 -23.14 -0.76 -18.30
N GLU A 71 -23.13 -0.61 -19.63
CA GLU A 71 -23.13 -1.74 -20.58
C GLU A 71 -21.82 -2.51 -20.57
N HIS A 72 -20.70 -1.80 -20.34
CA HIS A 72 -19.38 -2.41 -20.34
C HIS A 72 -18.87 -2.64 -18.90
N SER A 73 -18.41 -3.86 -18.65
CA SER A 73 -17.80 -4.25 -17.37
C SER A 73 -16.35 -3.77 -17.33
N THR A 74 -15.94 -3.17 -16.22
CA THR A 74 -14.57 -2.72 -15.95
C THR A 74 -13.68 -3.79 -15.29
N ILE A 75 -14.23 -4.97 -14.99
CA ILE A 75 -13.53 -6.04 -14.25
C ILE A 75 -12.24 -6.49 -14.95
N MET A 76 -12.25 -6.50 -16.29
CA MET A 76 -11.12 -6.99 -17.10
C MET A 76 -9.92 -6.04 -17.11
N ASP A 77 -10.03 -4.83 -16.56
CA ASP A 77 -8.91 -3.90 -16.46
C ASP A 77 -7.88 -4.29 -15.37
N GLY A 78 -8.22 -5.27 -14.50
CA GLY A 78 -7.36 -5.78 -13.44
C GLY A 78 -7.33 -4.91 -12.18
N SER A 79 -7.95 -3.74 -12.18
CA SER A 79 -7.87 -2.79 -11.06
C SER A 79 -8.57 -3.28 -9.79
N ALA A 80 -9.72 -3.99 -9.91
CA ALA A 80 -10.38 -4.59 -8.75
C ALA A 80 -9.58 -5.74 -8.15
N ALA A 81 -8.98 -6.58 -9.00
CA ALA A 81 -8.10 -7.65 -8.55
C ALA A 81 -6.88 -7.12 -7.82
N LEU A 82 -6.25 -6.06 -8.36
CA LEU A 82 -5.12 -5.37 -7.71
C LEU A 82 -5.54 -4.75 -6.37
N THR A 83 -6.69 -4.07 -6.31
CA THR A 83 -7.22 -3.51 -5.06
C THR A 83 -7.44 -4.59 -4.01
N GLY A 84 -8.05 -5.73 -4.40
CA GLY A 84 -8.26 -6.86 -3.51
C GLY A 84 -6.96 -7.49 -3.02
N LEU A 85 -5.95 -7.61 -3.87
CA LEU A 85 -4.64 -8.13 -3.50
C LEU A 85 -3.90 -7.18 -2.53
N LEU A 86 -3.88 -5.88 -2.82
CA LEU A 86 -3.29 -4.87 -1.94
C LEU A 86 -4.03 -4.77 -0.61
N LEU A 87 -5.37 -4.89 -0.61
CA LEU A 87 -6.14 -4.95 0.63
C LEU A 87 -5.73 -6.18 1.45
N ALA A 88 -5.72 -7.38 0.86
CA ALA A 88 -5.32 -8.60 1.53
C ALA A 88 -3.92 -8.51 2.15
N PHE A 89 -2.97 -7.91 1.45
CA PHE A 89 -1.60 -7.71 1.95
C PHE A 89 -1.52 -6.81 3.19
N ASN A 90 -2.55 -6.01 3.42
CA ASN A 90 -2.64 -5.14 4.59
C ASN A 90 -3.46 -5.76 5.74
N LEU A 91 -3.93 -6.99 5.59
CA LEU A 91 -4.73 -7.68 6.60
C LEU A 91 -3.90 -8.74 7.33
N PRO A 92 -4.26 -9.07 8.58
CA PRO A 92 -3.73 -10.24 9.26
C PRO A 92 -4.28 -11.53 8.64
N SER A 93 -3.49 -12.61 8.67
CA SER A 93 -3.85 -13.88 8.03
C SER A 93 -4.94 -14.68 8.75
N ASN A 94 -5.33 -14.30 9.98
CA ASN A 94 -6.38 -14.92 10.79
C ASN A 94 -7.71 -14.15 10.77
N LEU A 95 -7.87 -13.14 9.89
CA LEU A 95 -9.03 -12.27 9.90
C LEU A 95 -10.30 -13.01 9.46
N PRO A 96 -11.43 -12.90 10.19
CA PRO A 96 -12.70 -13.50 9.81
C PRO A 96 -13.21 -13.02 8.44
N LEU A 97 -13.79 -13.94 7.65
CA LEU A 97 -14.22 -13.68 6.26
C LEU A 97 -15.18 -12.51 6.13
N TRP A 98 -16.13 -12.35 7.05
CA TRP A 98 -17.13 -11.28 6.99
C TRP A 98 -16.51 -9.89 7.12
N ILE A 99 -15.42 -9.74 7.90
CA ILE A 99 -14.69 -8.47 8.02
C ILE A 99 -13.99 -8.15 6.71
N ILE A 100 -13.38 -9.15 6.05
CA ILE A 100 -12.73 -8.99 4.75
C ILE A 100 -13.74 -8.52 3.70
N ILE A 101 -14.94 -9.12 3.68
CA ILE A 101 -16.01 -8.75 2.75
C ILE A 101 -16.46 -7.29 2.97
N ILE A 102 -16.62 -6.86 4.23
CA ILE A 102 -16.93 -5.45 4.55
C ILE A 102 -15.81 -4.52 4.08
N GLY A 103 -14.55 -4.89 4.32
CA GLY A 103 -13.39 -4.12 3.84
C GLY A 103 -13.35 -3.98 2.32
N ALA A 104 -13.63 -5.06 1.60
CA ALA A 104 -13.72 -5.06 0.14
C ALA A 104 -14.87 -4.19 -0.39
N LEU A 105 -16.04 -4.24 0.28
CA LEU A 105 -17.17 -3.37 -0.03
C LEU A 105 -16.82 -1.88 0.13
N VAL A 106 -16.17 -1.53 1.22
CA VAL A 106 -15.74 -0.14 1.48
C VAL A 106 -14.66 0.29 0.49
N ALA A 107 -13.67 -0.56 0.24
CA ALA A 107 -12.59 -0.26 -0.70
C ALA A 107 -13.12 0.00 -2.12
N ILE A 108 -13.95 -0.89 -2.64
CA ILE A 108 -14.48 -0.77 -4.00
C ILE A 108 -15.66 0.21 -4.03
N GLY A 109 -16.65 0.06 -3.15
CA GLY A 109 -17.86 0.88 -3.16
C GLY A 109 -17.55 2.34 -2.87
N ILE A 110 -16.97 2.61 -1.70
CA ILE A 110 -16.69 3.98 -1.24
C ILE A 110 -15.39 4.52 -1.85
N GLY A 111 -14.31 3.73 -1.81
CA GLY A 111 -12.98 4.21 -2.23
C GLY A 111 -12.82 4.40 -3.73
N LYS A 112 -13.58 3.67 -4.57
CA LYS A 112 -13.41 3.67 -6.03
C LYS A 112 -14.67 4.06 -6.78
N MET A 113 -15.77 3.33 -6.61
CA MET A 113 -16.93 3.43 -7.49
C MET A 113 -17.78 4.67 -7.24
N THR A 114 -17.85 5.17 -6.01
CA THR A 114 -18.59 6.40 -5.65
C THR A 114 -18.06 7.62 -6.39
N PHE A 115 -16.77 7.66 -6.69
CA PHE A 115 -16.12 8.78 -7.40
C PHE A 115 -16.16 8.64 -8.93
N GLY A 116 -16.65 7.52 -9.47
CA GLY A 116 -16.77 7.30 -10.92
C GLY A 116 -15.98 6.12 -11.46
N GLY A 117 -15.20 5.43 -10.64
CA GLY A 117 -14.38 4.27 -10.98
C GLY A 117 -12.89 4.60 -11.10
N LEU A 118 -12.18 3.76 -11.87
CA LEU A 118 -10.73 3.91 -12.05
C LEU A 118 -10.38 5.29 -12.64
N GLY A 119 -9.40 5.96 -12.06
CA GLY A 119 -8.93 7.27 -12.51
C GLY A 119 -9.59 8.46 -11.82
N CYS A 120 -10.68 8.27 -11.09
CA CYS A 120 -11.42 9.35 -10.41
C CYS A 120 -11.30 9.30 -8.87
N ASN A 121 -10.68 8.27 -8.32
CA ASN A 121 -10.56 8.08 -6.87
C ASN A 121 -9.57 9.07 -6.24
N PRO A 122 -9.98 9.85 -5.21
CA PRO A 122 -9.09 10.79 -4.51
C PRO A 122 -8.09 10.10 -3.58
N PHE A 123 -8.41 8.89 -3.13
CA PHE A 123 -7.60 8.07 -2.23
C PHE A 123 -7.32 6.69 -2.83
N ASN A 124 -6.24 6.05 -2.41
CA ASN A 124 -5.99 4.66 -2.76
C ASN A 124 -7.10 3.76 -2.17
N PRO A 125 -7.86 3.02 -3.01
CA PRO A 125 -9.04 2.28 -2.54
C PRO A 125 -8.71 1.19 -1.51
N ALA A 126 -7.59 0.48 -1.66
CA ALA A 126 -7.16 -0.53 -0.70
C ALA A 126 -6.87 0.08 0.69
N LEU A 127 -6.29 1.29 0.73
CA LEU A 127 -6.06 2.01 1.98
C LEU A 127 -7.34 2.51 2.62
N VAL A 128 -8.33 2.96 1.82
CA VAL A 128 -9.66 3.32 2.34
C VAL A 128 -10.29 2.13 3.07
N GLY A 129 -10.27 0.94 2.45
CA GLY A 129 -10.77 -0.29 3.08
C GLY A 129 -10.00 -0.65 4.34
N ARG A 130 -8.67 -0.61 4.30
CA ARG A 130 -7.82 -0.93 5.47
C ARG A 130 -8.06 0.02 6.65
N ILE A 131 -8.05 1.33 6.41
CA ILE A 131 -8.24 2.33 7.48
C ILE A 131 -9.63 2.19 8.09
N PHE A 132 -10.66 2.00 7.26
CA PHE A 132 -12.00 1.73 7.74
C PHE A 132 -12.04 0.50 8.66
N LEU A 133 -11.44 -0.60 8.24
CA LEU A 133 -11.39 -1.82 9.06
C LEU A 133 -10.61 -1.63 10.36
N LEU A 134 -9.50 -0.92 10.32
CA LEU A 134 -8.67 -0.67 11.50
C LEU A 134 -9.41 0.17 12.56
N ILE A 135 -10.22 1.13 12.13
CA ILE A 135 -11.01 1.99 13.03
C ILE A 135 -12.24 1.24 13.55
N SER A 136 -12.91 0.47 12.68
CA SER A 136 -14.18 -0.21 13.02
C SER A 136 -13.97 -1.52 13.77
N PHE A 137 -12.89 -2.26 13.50
CA PHE A 137 -12.59 -3.58 14.06
C PHE A 137 -11.14 -3.64 14.59
N PRO A 138 -10.75 -2.77 15.55
CA PRO A 138 -9.36 -2.64 15.97
C PRO A 138 -8.79 -3.93 16.55
N VAL A 139 -9.56 -4.68 17.33
CA VAL A 139 -9.11 -5.92 17.98
C VAL A 139 -8.70 -6.99 16.94
N GLN A 140 -9.55 -7.22 15.95
CA GLN A 140 -9.29 -8.20 14.89
C GLN A 140 -8.18 -7.74 13.93
N MET A 141 -8.07 -6.44 13.71
CA MET A 141 -7.06 -5.87 12.81
C MET A 141 -5.66 -5.71 13.44
N THR A 142 -5.56 -5.86 14.76
CA THR A 142 -4.28 -5.80 15.48
C THR A 142 -3.83 -7.12 16.08
N SER A 143 -4.51 -8.22 15.73
CA SER A 143 -4.12 -9.58 16.09
C SER A 143 -3.20 -10.15 15.00
N TRP A 144 -1.90 -10.31 15.34
CA TRP A 144 -0.88 -10.69 14.37
C TRP A 144 -0.44 -12.14 14.56
N PRO A 145 -0.76 -13.05 13.64
CA PRO A 145 -0.33 -14.44 13.71
C PRO A 145 1.18 -14.61 13.66
N VAL A 146 1.67 -15.58 14.43
CA VAL A 146 3.06 -16.01 14.36
C VAL A 146 3.29 -16.77 13.06
N VAL A 147 4.48 -16.59 12.48
CA VAL A 147 4.89 -17.27 11.25
C VAL A 147 5.09 -18.78 11.49
N GLY A 148 4.81 -19.59 10.47
CA GLY A 148 5.00 -21.04 10.50
C GLY A 148 3.76 -21.86 10.82
N GLN A 149 2.63 -21.23 11.11
CA GLN A 149 1.35 -21.91 11.36
C GLN A 149 0.62 -22.20 10.05
N LEU A 150 1.08 -23.20 9.29
CA LEU A 150 0.65 -23.43 7.91
C LEU A 150 -0.82 -23.88 7.78
N THR A 151 -1.39 -24.53 8.78
CA THR A 151 -2.76 -25.08 8.75
C THR A 151 -3.78 -24.33 9.60
N SER A 152 -3.31 -23.44 10.49
CA SER A 152 -4.19 -22.65 11.37
C SER A 152 -4.76 -21.45 10.61
N TYR A 153 -6.01 -21.07 10.96
CA TYR A 153 -6.67 -19.90 10.41
C TYR A 153 -7.12 -18.96 11.53
N THR A 154 -8.36 -19.09 12.01
CA THR A 154 -8.91 -18.21 13.07
C THR A 154 -8.29 -18.47 14.44
N ASP A 155 -7.80 -19.67 14.68
CA ASP A 155 -7.23 -20.14 15.96
C ASP A 155 -5.69 -20.03 15.97
N ALA A 156 -5.12 -19.20 15.11
CA ALA A 156 -3.68 -18.98 15.03
C ALA A 156 -3.16 -18.26 16.29
N GLU A 157 -2.04 -18.74 16.82
CA GLU A 157 -1.32 -18.04 17.89
C GLU A 157 -0.83 -16.67 17.42
N THR A 158 -0.97 -15.65 18.26
CA THR A 158 -0.60 -14.28 17.95
C THR A 158 0.55 -13.83 18.83
N ALA A 159 1.40 -12.93 18.28
CA ALA A 159 2.52 -12.33 19.00
C ALA A 159 2.59 -10.82 18.78
N ALA A 160 3.34 -10.13 19.62
CA ALA A 160 3.62 -8.73 19.46
C ALA A 160 4.47 -8.49 18.20
N THR A 161 4.10 -7.48 17.41
CA THR A 161 4.90 -7.09 16.24
C THR A 161 6.15 -6.31 16.68
N PRO A 162 7.21 -6.28 15.86
CA PRO A 162 8.37 -5.43 16.12
C PRO A 162 7.99 -3.96 16.33
N LEU A 163 6.96 -3.45 15.63
CA LEU A 163 6.45 -2.08 15.83
C LEU A 163 5.81 -1.89 17.21
N ALA A 164 5.12 -2.89 17.73
CA ALA A 164 4.56 -2.84 19.09
C ALA A 164 5.67 -2.81 20.15
N LEU A 165 6.72 -3.61 19.98
CA LEU A 165 7.90 -3.61 20.85
C LEU A 165 8.62 -2.26 20.83
N MET A 166 8.84 -1.67 19.66
CA MET A 166 9.41 -0.32 19.55
C MET A 166 8.57 0.73 20.26
N LYS A 167 7.25 0.62 20.18
CA LYS A 167 6.34 1.56 20.86
C LYS A 167 6.40 1.42 22.39
N MET A 168 6.49 0.20 22.91
CA MET A 168 6.70 -0.05 24.34
C MET A 168 7.99 0.60 24.86
N ALA A 169 9.07 0.50 24.06
CA ALA A 169 10.34 1.12 24.40
C ALA A 169 10.24 2.66 24.54
N VAL A 170 9.55 3.32 23.61
CA VAL A 170 9.30 4.78 23.67
C VAL A 170 8.48 5.17 24.91
N HIS A 171 7.61 4.29 25.40
CA HIS A 171 6.80 4.52 26.59
C HIS A 171 7.49 4.13 27.91
N GLY A 172 8.78 3.78 27.86
CA GLY A 172 9.61 3.57 29.07
C GLY A 172 10.05 2.13 29.32
N ASP A 173 9.56 1.16 28.57
CA ASP A 173 10.02 -0.25 28.64
C ASP A 173 11.18 -0.48 27.67
N THR A 174 12.37 0.00 28.04
CA THR A 174 13.58 -0.17 27.22
C THR A 174 13.99 -1.62 27.02
N ALA A 175 13.55 -2.55 27.91
CA ALA A 175 13.79 -3.98 27.76
C ALA A 175 13.10 -4.57 26.53
N ALA A 176 12.03 -3.95 26.02
CA ALA A 176 11.36 -4.38 24.80
C ALA A 176 12.26 -4.31 23.55
N LEU A 177 13.25 -3.41 23.51
CA LEU A 177 14.19 -3.36 22.38
C LEU A 177 15.10 -4.58 22.28
N SER A 178 15.42 -5.22 23.39
CA SER A 178 16.22 -6.46 23.39
C SER A 178 15.48 -7.67 22.82
N GLN A 179 14.14 -7.59 22.74
CA GLN A 179 13.30 -8.64 22.17
C GLN A 179 13.09 -8.48 20.66
N LEU A 180 13.64 -7.41 20.05
CA LEU A 180 13.53 -7.21 18.61
C LEU A 180 14.29 -8.32 17.86
N PRO A 181 13.70 -8.89 16.80
CA PRO A 181 14.39 -9.82 15.92
C PRO A 181 15.61 -9.15 15.25
N ASP A 182 16.59 -9.96 14.89
CA ASP A 182 17.75 -9.48 14.14
C ASP A 182 17.33 -8.86 12.80
N THR A 183 18.10 -7.87 12.35
CA THR A 183 17.81 -7.12 11.11
C THR A 183 17.71 -8.03 9.88
N MET A 184 18.50 -9.11 9.82
CA MET A 184 18.45 -10.07 8.72
C MET A 184 17.14 -10.87 8.75
N THR A 185 16.67 -11.24 9.93
CA THR A 185 15.38 -11.91 10.14
C THR A 185 14.22 -11.03 9.69
N LEU A 186 14.26 -9.73 10.00
CA LEU A 186 13.28 -8.74 9.54
C LEU A 186 13.32 -8.56 8.02
N PHE A 187 14.50 -8.53 7.42
CA PHE A 187 14.67 -8.39 5.98
C PHE A 187 14.12 -9.59 5.20
N LEU A 188 14.32 -10.80 5.71
CA LEU A 188 13.81 -12.04 5.13
C LEU A 188 12.32 -12.26 5.42
N GLY A 189 11.80 -11.70 6.55
CA GLY A 189 10.38 -11.65 6.85
C GLY A 189 9.88 -12.68 7.86
N ASN A 190 10.74 -13.24 8.69
CA ASN A 190 10.31 -14.17 9.74
C ASN A 190 9.87 -13.42 11.02
N ASN A 191 8.79 -12.66 10.90
CA ASN A 191 8.22 -11.86 11.99
C ASN A 191 6.69 -11.79 11.88
N PRO A 192 5.97 -11.68 13.02
CA PRO A 192 4.53 -11.49 13.00
C PRO A 192 4.16 -10.14 12.38
N GLY A 193 3.12 -10.14 11.53
CA GLY A 193 2.69 -8.92 10.83
C GLY A 193 1.57 -9.16 9.81
N CYS A 194 1.33 -8.19 8.93
CA CYS A 194 0.40 -8.32 7.81
C CYS A 194 0.91 -9.34 6.78
N ILE A 195 0.00 -9.87 5.98
CA ILE A 195 0.32 -10.81 4.89
C ILE A 195 1.39 -10.24 3.94
N GLY A 196 1.31 -8.97 3.57
CA GLY A 196 2.25 -8.33 2.63
C GLY A 196 3.49 -7.70 3.27
N GLU A 197 3.61 -7.73 4.59
CA GLU A 197 4.73 -7.13 5.34
C GLU A 197 5.92 -8.06 5.45
N VAL A 198 5.72 -9.34 5.16
CA VAL A 198 6.56 -10.43 5.59
C VAL A 198 7.99 -10.36 5.02
N SER A 199 8.20 -10.04 3.76
CA SER A 199 9.55 -10.05 3.19
C SER A 199 9.88 -8.76 2.45
N ALA A 200 10.78 -7.96 3.03
CA ALA A 200 11.33 -6.79 2.35
C ALA A 200 12.06 -7.17 1.05
N LEU A 201 12.76 -8.31 1.04
CA LEU A 201 13.45 -8.82 -0.14
C LEU A 201 12.47 -9.09 -1.30
N ALA A 202 11.35 -9.76 -1.03
CA ALA A 202 10.36 -10.07 -2.07
C ALA A 202 9.71 -8.80 -2.65
N LEU A 203 9.45 -7.79 -1.81
CA LEU A 203 8.93 -6.49 -2.24
C LEU A 203 9.97 -5.71 -3.07
N LEU A 204 11.26 -5.79 -2.73
CA LEU A 204 12.35 -5.18 -3.52
C LEU A 204 12.51 -5.84 -4.90
N ILE A 205 12.30 -7.16 -5.03
CA ILE A 205 12.25 -7.84 -6.32
C ILE A 205 11.10 -7.28 -7.17
N GLY A 206 9.92 -7.09 -6.56
CA GLY A 206 8.78 -6.45 -7.21
C GLY A 206 9.09 -5.00 -7.64
N LEU A 207 9.77 -4.21 -6.79
CA LEU A 207 10.24 -2.86 -7.13
C LEU A 207 11.17 -2.87 -8.35
N ALA A 208 12.15 -3.76 -8.36
CA ALA A 208 13.10 -3.89 -9.47
C ALA A 208 12.39 -4.22 -10.79
N TYR A 209 11.39 -5.12 -10.75
CA TYR A 209 10.56 -5.43 -11.91
C TYR A 209 9.77 -4.21 -12.41
N MET A 210 9.10 -3.47 -11.50
CA MET A 210 8.32 -2.28 -11.87
C MET A 210 9.19 -1.16 -12.43
N LEU A 211 10.39 -0.94 -11.91
CA LEU A 211 11.35 0.02 -12.43
C LEU A 211 11.88 -0.41 -13.81
N TRP A 212 12.20 -1.69 -13.98
CA TRP A 212 12.65 -2.24 -15.27
C TRP A 212 11.60 -2.07 -16.37
N LYS A 213 10.34 -2.36 -16.04
CA LYS A 213 9.19 -2.17 -16.96
C LYS A 213 8.74 -0.72 -17.09
N LYS A 214 9.36 0.22 -16.36
CA LYS A 214 8.99 1.65 -16.31
C LYS A 214 7.53 1.88 -15.92
N ILE A 215 6.96 0.99 -15.10
CA ILE A 215 5.60 1.12 -14.56
C ILE A 215 5.58 2.26 -13.55
N ILE A 216 6.60 2.39 -12.70
CA ILE A 216 6.72 3.47 -11.72
C ILE A 216 8.06 4.19 -11.87
N SER A 217 8.14 5.40 -11.30
CA SER A 217 9.40 6.13 -11.12
C SER A 217 9.99 5.89 -9.72
N TRP A 218 11.30 5.94 -9.60
CA TRP A 218 12.01 5.72 -8.34
C TRP A 218 11.84 6.84 -7.30
N HIS A 219 11.33 8.02 -7.70
CA HIS A 219 11.28 9.23 -6.87
C HIS A 219 10.47 9.04 -5.58
N ILE A 220 9.27 8.45 -5.65
CA ILE A 220 8.42 8.26 -4.47
C ILE A 220 9.00 7.21 -3.53
N PRO A 221 9.30 5.96 -3.95
CA PRO A 221 9.83 4.94 -3.04
C PRO A 221 11.14 5.39 -2.36
N VAL A 222 12.08 5.93 -3.13
CA VAL A 222 13.37 6.33 -2.58
C VAL A 222 13.24 7.51 -1.62
N SER A 223 12.42 8.53 -1.93
CA SER A 223 12.23 9.67 -1.02
C SER A 223 11.59 9.25 0.30
N ILE A 224 10.62 8.32 0.28
CA ILE A 224 10.01 7.78 1.50
C ILE A 224 11.06 7.04 2.34
N LEU A 225 11.78 6.08 1.74
CA LEU A 225 12.75 5.24 2.44
C LEU A 225 13.90 6.07 3.02
N VAL A 226 14.45 7.02 2.26
CA VAL A 226 15.50 7.92 2.72
C VAL A 226 15.02 8.80 3.87
N THR A 227 13.82 9.36 3.77
CA THR A 227 13.28 10.21 4.85
C THR A 227 13.06 9.42 6.14
N VAL A 228 12.49 8.21 6.03
CA VAL A 228 12.31 7.34 7.21
C VAL A 228 13.66 6.98 7.81
N PHE A 229 14.64 6.61 6.99
CA PHE A 229 16.00 6.25 7.45
C PHE A 229 16.68 7.41 8.16
N VAL A 230 16.68 8.60 7.56
CA VAL A 230 17.35 9.79 8.13
C VAL A 230 16.64 10.23 9.42
N PHE A 231 15.31 10.32 9.41
CA PHE A 231 14.57 10.82 10.56
C PHE A 231 14.63 9.84 11.76
N SER A 232 14.41 8.54 11.52
CA SER A 232 14.57 7.54 12.58
C SER A 232 16.02 7.42 13.05
N GLY A 233 17.00 7.62 12.15
CA GLY A 233 18.44 7.68 12.50
C GLY A 233 18.76 8.83 13.42
N LEU A 234 18.26 10.02 13.15
CA LEU A 234 18.43 11.18 14.02
C LEU A 234 17.81 10.95 15.41
N MET A 235 16.64 10.32 15.49
CA MET A 235 16.02 9.96 16.76
C MET A 235 16.86 8.92 17.53
N HIS A 236 17.34 7.91 16.87
CA HIS A 236 18.23 6.88 17.47
C HIS A 236 19.52 7.49 17.99
N LEU A 237 20.16 8.40 17.23
CA LEU A 237 21.35 9.12 17.69
C LEU A 237 21.09 10.02 18.90
N ALA A 238 19.90 10.60 19.01
CA ALA A 238 19.51 11.43 20.16
C ALA A 238 19.30 10.60 21.44
N ASN A 239 18.68 9.43 21.32
CA ASN A 239 18.47 8.52 22.47
C ASN A 239 18.43 7.05 21.98
N PRO A 240 19.57 6.35 21.97
CA PRO A 240 19.66 4.96 21.52
C PRO A 240 18.89 3.95 22.40
N GLU A 241 18.65 4.29 23.65
CA GLU A 241 17.93 3.41 24.59
C GLU A 241 16.41 3.42 24.37
N ALA A 242 15.87 4.50 23.84
CA ALA A 242 14.44 4.65 23.62
C ALA A 242 14.01 4.36 22.17
N TYR A 243 14.89 4.62 21.20
CA TYR A 243 14.55 4.51 19.77
C TYR A 243 15.35 3.40 19.08
N ALA A 244 14.63 2.54 18.36
CA ALA A 244 15.22 1.45 17.60
C ALA A 244 16.12 1.94 16.45
N SER A 245 16.98 1.04 15.95
CA SER A 245 17.83 1.28 14.78
C SER A 245 16.99 1.67 13.53
N PRO A 246 17.51 2.57 12.66
CA PRO A 246 16.84 2.95 11.42
C PRO A 246 16.46 1.80 10.51
N PHE A 247 17.29 0.74 10.47
CA PHE A 247 17.02 -0.46 9.66
C PHE A 247 15.78 -1.21 10.13
N VAL A 248 15.53 -1.26 11.43
CA VAL A 248 14.32 -1.87 11.97
C VAL A 248 13.09 -1.11 11.45
N HIS A 249 13.12 0.22 11.45
CA HIS A 249 12.04 1.04 10.90
C HIS A 249 11.78 0.79 9.41
N LEU A 250 12.84 0.52 8.62
CA LEU A 250 12.71 0.24 7.19
C LEU A 250 12.06 -1.12 6.90
N PHE A 251 12.43 -2.16 7.66
CA PHE A 251 12.02 -3.54 7.37
C PHE A 251 10.79 -3.99 8.17
N THR A 252 10.22 -3.14 9.01
CA THR A 252 9.04 -3.44 9.80
C THR A 252 7.84 -2.59 9.42
N GLY A 253 6.66 -3.14 9.68
CA GLY A 253 5.41 -2.49 9.31
C GLY A 253 5.25 -2.42 7.79
N GLY A 254 4.09 -2.10 7.32
CA GLY A 254 3.79 -1.98 5.90
C GLY A 254 4.57 -0.88 5.14
N LEU A 255 5.77 -0.45 5.63
CA LEU A 255 6.54 0.62 5.00
C LEU A 255 6.96 0.26 3.58
N MET A 256 7.59 -0.90 3.39
CA MET A 256 8.06 -1.32 2.06
C MET A 256 6.89 -1.53 1.10
N LEU A 257 5.83 -2.20 1.54
CA LEU A 257 4.62 -2.38 0.73
C LEU A 257 3.98 -1.03 0.38
N GLY A 258 3.83 -0.15 1.37
CA GLY A 258 3.24 1.17 1.19
C GLY A 258 4.06 2.08 0.29
N ALA A 259 5.38 2.14 0.46
CA ALA A 259 6.26 2.99 -0.34
C ALA A 259 6.36 2.54 -1.81
N ILE A 260 6.36 1.23 -2.05
CA ILE A 260 6.59 0.66 -3.39
C ILE A 260 5.29 0.55 -4.19
N PHE A 261 4.19 0.06 -3.57
CA PHE A 261 2.99 -0.33 -4.31
C PHE A 261 1.77 0.57 -4.04
N MET A 262 1.70 1.24 -2.88
CA MET A 262 0.52 2.02 -2.51
C MET A 262 0.68 3.52 -2.71
N ALA A 263 1.84 4.09 -2.37
CA ALA A 263 2.14 5.50 -2.57
C ALA A 263 2.41 5.85 -4.03
N THR A 264 2.69 4.85 -4.86
CA THR A 264 2.98 4.99 -6.31
C THR A 264 1.74 4.81 -7.18
N ASP A 265 0.54 4.80 -6.61
CA ASP A 265 -0.71 4.76 -7.37
C ASP A 265 -0.81 5.97 -8.31
N TYR A 266 -1.09 5.72 -9.60
CA TYR A 266 -1.09 6.75 -10.64
C TYR A 266 -2.10 7.87 -10.41
N VAL A 267 -3.23 7.56 -9.80
CA VAL A 267 -4.34 8.50 -9.63
C VAL A 267 -4.11 9.40 -8.43
N THR A 268 -3.56 8.86 -7.36
CA THR A 268 -3.47 9.54 -6.05
C THR A 268 -2.10 10.15 -5.77
N SER A 269 -1.10 9.92 -6.64
CA SER A 269 0.24 10.48 -6.51
C SER A 269 0.45 11.73 -7.38
N PRO A 270 1.41 12.61 -7.03
CA PRO A 270 1.72 13.81 -7.82
C PRO A 270 2.29 13.49 -9.20
N MET A 271 1.97 14.36 -10.19
CA MET A 271 2.39 14.16 -11.58
C MET A 271 3.86 14.52 -11.85
N THR A 272 4.44 15.48 -11.11
CA THR A 272 5.80 16.00 -11.38
C THR A 272 6.83 15.35 -10.49
N HIS A 273 8.07 15.16 -10.99
CA HIS A 273 9.15 14.59 -10.18
C HIS A 273 9.44 15.38 -8.89
N LYS A 274 9.34 16.73 -8.95
CA LYS A 274 9.45 17.57 -7.75
C LYS A 274 8.33 17.32 -6.76
N GLY A 275 7.08 17.23 -7.26
CA GLY A 275 5.93 16.89 -6.44
C GLY A 275 6.03 15.51 -5.80
N MET A 276 6.53 14.52 -6.57
CA MET A 276 6.76 13.15 -6.08
C MET A 276 7.76 13.10 -4.92
N VAL A 277 8.85 13.87 -5.00
CA VAL A 277 9.85 13.95 -3.90
C VAL A 277 9.25 14.62 -2.67
N ILE A 278 8.54 15.74 -2.81
CA ILE A 278 7.88 16.43 -1.69
C ILE A 278 6.85 15.51 -1.03
N TYR A 279 6.03 14.83 -1.83
CA TYR A 279 5.04 13.86 -1.39
C TYR A 279 5.69 12.72 -0.61
N GLY A 280 6.78 12.14 -1.13
CA GLY A 280 7.49 11.04 -0.48
C GLY A 280 8.17 11.48 0.83
N ILE A 281 8.78 12.67 0.88
CA ILE A 281 9.37 13.22 2.11
C ILE A 281 8.28 13.40 3.19
N ALA A 282 7.14 13.96 2.81
CA ALA A 282 6.03 14.19 3.75
C ALA A 282 5.45 12.86 4.27
N ILE A 283 5.28 11.83 3.41
CA ILE A 283 4.85 10.50 3.83
C ILE A 283 5.86 9.89 4.80
N GLY A 284 7.15 9.91 4.48
CA GLY A 284 8.20 9.36 5.33
C GLY A 284 8.23 10.03 6.71
N PHE A 285 8.14 11.35 6.75
CA PHE A 285 8.09 12.13 7.98
C PHE A 285 6.85 11.76 8.81
N LEU A 286 5.65 11.82 8.23
CA LEU A 286 4.41 11.48 8.91
C LEU A 286 4.42 10.03 9.43
N THR A 287 4.98 9.11 8.66
CA THR A 287 5.06 7.70 9.07
C THR A 287 5.85 7.54 10.36
N VAL A 288 7.03 8.16 10.48
CA VAL A 288 7.84 8.09 11.70
C VAL A 288 7.15 8.79 12.87
N VAL A 289 6.55 9.96 12.64
CA VAL A 289 5.81 10.70 13.68
C VAL A 289 4.64 9.86 14.21
N ILE A 290 3.83 9.25 13.33
CA ILE A 290 2.69 8.44 13.75
C ILE A 290 3.15 7.17 14.48
N ARG A 291 4.23 6.52 14.03
CA ARG A 291 4.79 5.32 14.67
C ARG A 291 5.25 5.60 16.10
N GLN A 292 5.91 6.73 16.32
CA GLN A 292 6.49 7.06 17.61
C GLN A 292 5.49 7.72 18.58
N PHE A 293 4.68 8.64 18.08
CA PHE A 293 3.81 9.48 18.92
C PHE A 293 2.32 9.18 18.73
N GLY A 294 1.93 8.48 17.66
CA GLY A 294 0.52 8.17 17.37
C GLY A 294 -0.04 7.03 18.22
N ALA A 295 -1.35 6.86 18.19
CA ALA A 295 -2.05 5.76 18.87
C ALA A 295 -1.74 4.40 18.24
N TYR A 296 -1.68 4.34 16.92
CA TYR A 296 -1.43 3.12 16.18
C TYR A 296 0.05 2.97 15.81
N PRO A 297 0.65 1.77 15.96
CA PRO A 297 2.06 1.54 15.62
C PRO A 297 2.33 1.60 14.11
N GLU A 298 1.31 1.34 13.29
CA GLU A 298 1.40 1.35 11.83
C GLU A 298 1.05 2.73 11.24
N GLY A 299 2.06 3.56 11.04
CA GLY A 299 1.88 4.93 10.53
C GLY A 299 1.67 5.05 9.02
N MET A 300 2.18 4.08 8.23
CA MET A 300 2.31 4.21 6.77
C MET A 300 0.97 4.41 6.04
N SER A 301 -0.05 3.65 6.42
CA SER A 301 -1.38 3.73 5.79
C SER A 301 -2.03 5.10 5.99
N PHE A 302 -1.96 5.63 7.21
CA PHE A 302 -2.47 6.96 7.53
C PHE A 302 -1.67 8.06 6.84
N ALA A 303 -0.33 7.93 6.79
CA ALA A 303 0.53 8.90 6.14
C ALA A 303 0.20 9.03 4.64
N ILE A 304 0.07 7.92 3.93
CA ILE A 304 -0.32 7.92 2.51
C ILE A 304 -1.73 8.50 2.35
N PHE A 305 -2.68 8.09 3.18
CA PHE A 305 -4.06 8.57 3.11
C PHE A 305 -4.16 10.08 3.30
N ILE A 306 -3.47 10.63 4.28
CA ILE A 306 -3.40 12.08 4.51
C ILE A 306 -2.76 12.78 3.30
N MET A 307 -1.64 12.26 2.82
CA MET A 307 -0.93 12.88 1.70
C MET A 307 -1.66 12.76 0.37
N ASN A 308 -2.50 11.75 0.16
CA ASN A 308 -3.40 11.68 -0.99
C ASN A 308 -4.36 12.89 -1.02
N ALA A 309 -4.88 13.33 0.14
CA ALA A 309 -5.71 14.52 0.23
C ALA A 309 -4.95 15.81 -0.16
N PHE A 310 -3.63 15.85 0.08
CA PHE A 310 -2.78 17.00 -0.28
C PHE A 310 -2.24 16.92 -1.71
N THR A 311 -2.39 15.82 -2.44
CA THR A 311 -1.90 15.68 -3.82
C THR A 311 -2.41 16.76 -4.77
N PRO A 312 -3.71 17.16 -4.77
CA PRO A 312 -4.18 18.27 -5.60
C PRO A 312 -3.47 19.59 -5.31
N LEU A 313 -3.17 19.86 -4.03
CA LEU A 313 -2.42 21.04 -3.62
C LEU A 313 -0.98 21.00 -4.16
N ILE A 314 -0.29 19.87 -4.00
CA ILE A 314 1.07 19.68 -4.52
C ILE A 314 1.08 19.89 -6.04
N ASN A 315 0.13 19.32 -6.77
CA ASN A 315 0.00 19.48 -8.22
C ASN A 315 -0.28 20.92 -8.64
N THR A 316 -0.95 21.71 -7.79
CA THR A 316 -1.20 23.14 -8.07
C THR A 316 0.08 23.98 -7.99
N TYR A 317 0.95 23.70 -7.02
CA TYR A 317 2.22 24.42 -6.84
C TYR A 317 3.36 23.86 -7.68
N CYS A 318 3.39 22.55 -7.91
CA CYS A 318 4.42 21.86 -8.67
C CYS A 318 3.95 21.55 -10.10
N LYS A 319 3.45 22.54 -10.83
CA LYS A 319 2.99 22.36 -12.22
C LYS A 319 4.14 22.02 -13.16
N PRO A 320 3.93 21.13 -14.16
CA PRO A 320 4.88 20.97 -15.25
C PRO A 320 4.96 22.25 -16.07
N LYS A 321 6.14 22.54 -16.62
CA LYS A 321 6.32 23.67 -17.53
C LYS A 321 5.47 23.48 -18.79
N ARG A 322 4.77 24.52 -19.21
CA ARG A 322 3.97 24.48 -20.44
C ARG A 322 4.90 24.45 -21.65
N PHE A 323 4.47 23.78 -22.72
CA PHE A 323 5.20 23.80 -23.96
C PHE A 323 5.28 25.26 -24.50
N GLY A 324 6.49 25.72 -24.88
CA GLY A 324 6.71 27.08 -25.33
C GLY A 324 6.87 28.15 -24.25
N GLU A 325 6.82 27.80 -22.98
CA GLU A 325 7.05 28.73 -21.87
C GLU A 325 8.54 29.12 -21.80
N VAL A 326 8.84 30.40 -22.05
CA VAL A 326 10.20 30.93 -21.95
C VAL A 326 10.59 31.03 -20.47
N VAL A 327 11.61 30.29 -20.09
CA VAL A 327 12.16 30.38 -18.74
C VAL A 327 12.89 31.71 -18.60
N LYS A 328 12.29 32.67 -17.88
CA LYS A 328 13.08 33.81 -17.40
C LYS A 328 14.15 33.25 -16.46
N LYS A 329 15.42 33.39 -16.88
CA LYS A 329 16.58 33.08 -16.06
C LYS A 329 16.65 34.01 -14.85
#